data_44380efc7bf03f404da052d12e5b24cd
#
_entry.id   44380efc7bf03f404da052d12e5b24cd
#
_cell.length_a   1.000
_cell.length_b   1.000
_cell.length_c   1.000
_cell.angle_alpha   90.00
_cell.angle_beta   90.00
_cell.angle_gamma   90.00
#
_symmetry.space_group_name_H-M   'P 1'
#
loop_
_entity.id
_entity.type
_entity.pdbx_description
1 polymer ?
#
loop_
_entity_poly.entity_id
_entity_poly.type
_entity_poly.pdbx_seq_one_letter_code
_entity_poly.pdbx_strand_id
1 'polypeptide(L)'
;MRRLLSVLFAGALLGIPVNSNAQVASDYPNRSIRLIVGFGPGGATDTFARIFSGPLSKALGQTVFVENVAGASGYIGWRTVATSSPDGYTLMMAENALVIRPGFKDIKPQFDPSTEFTPVAFAATSPLAICVANTVPANNMKELIALSHSSTKKLTFASAGVTSVSQLIWDVVRDGADIDAIDVPYRGGGPAMADLIAGHVDLTLPSSQVAKPLLDTKRIKCLAVTGKTRSPALPDVPTLEEAGIKHADVDLRFWFAVFGPKGLPAVVTAKLQKAIQAALQEPQLKERLKSLDITPDYAAGPELHARVVSDVKNWGAFIEAKGLKGQ
;
A
#
# COMPACT_ATOMS: atom_id res chain seq x y z
N MET A 1 59.54 47.14 49.67
CA MET A 1 58.48 47.48 48.69
C MET A 1 58.69 46.71 47.41
N ARG A 2 58.04 45.57 47.22
CA ARG A 2 58.03 44.83 45.96
C ARG A 2 56.61 44.26 45.76
N ARG A 3 55.88 44.82 44.77
CA ARG A 3 54.51 44.39 44.40
C ARG A 3 54.63 43.20 43.45
N LEU A 4 54.06 42.06 43.81
CA LEU A 4 53.86 40.89 42.93
C LEU A 4 52.52 41.12 42.16
N LEU A 5 52.58 41.16 40.83
CA LEU A 5 51.42 41.09 39.92
C LEU A 5 51.19 39.59 39.67
N SER A 6 50.01 39.16 40.10
CA SER A 6 49.40 37.84 39.69
C SER A 6 48.60 37.98 38.45
N VAL A 7 49.03 37.39 37.33
CA VAL A 7 48.27 37.30 36.08
C VAL A 7 47.40 36.04 36.14
N LEU A 8 46.08 36.21 36.20
CA LEU A 8 45.08 35.13 36.04
C LEU A 8 44.88 34.84 34.54
N PHE A 9 45.28 33.63 34.10
CA PHE A 9 45.03 33.11 32.78
C PHE A 9 43.65 32.41 32.80
N ALA A 10 42.62 33.08 32.30
CA ALA A 10 41.29 32.49 32.13
C ALA A 10 41.27 31.71 30.81
N GLY A 11 41.39 30.38 30.88
CA GLY A 11 41.24 29.48 29.75
C GLY A 11 39.78 29.35 29.36
N ALA A 12 39.37 29.95 28.25
CA ALA A 12 38.05 29.74 27.64
C ALA A 12 38.04 28.35 26.94
N LEU A 13 37.44 27.36 27.57
CA LEU A 13 37.08 26.11 26.93
C LEU A 13 35.93 26.40 25.94
N LEU A 14 36.25 26.56 24.67
CA LEU A 14 35.31 26.52 23.57
C LEU A 14 34.76 25.09 23.46
N GLY A 15 33.61 24.85 24.08
CA GLY A 15 32.82 23.64 23.89
C GLY A 15 32.33 23.56 22.43
N ILE A 16 32.96 22.74 21.61
CA ILE A 16 32.47 22.41 20.29
C ILE A 16 31.17 21.60 20.47
N PRO A 17 30.02 22.04 19.99
CA PRO A 17 28.82 21.23 20.05
C PRO A 17 29.06 20.01 19.17
N VAL A 18 29.25 18.83 19.76
CA VAL A 18 29.24 17.57 19.05
C VAL A 18 27.80 17.36 18.54
N ASN A 19 27.63 17.44 17.22
CA ASN A 19 26.36 17.15 16.58
C ASN A 19 26.01 15.68 16.80
N SER A 20 25.27 15.37 17.87
CA SER A 20 24.82 14.04 18.24
C SER A 20 24.02 13.34 17.13
N ASN A 21 23.40 14.09 16.23
CA ASN A 21 22.64 13.56 15.09
C ASN A 21 23.52 12.92 14.00
N ALA A 22 24.78 13.32 13.86
CA ALA A 22 25.69 12.73 12.86
C ALA A 22 26.21 11.35 13.28
N GLN A 23 26.41 11.13 14.60
CA GLN A 23 26.91 9.87 15.13
C GLN A 23 25.83 8.76 15.06
N VAL A 24 24.57 9.09 15.34
CA VAL A 24 23.44 8.13 15.28
C VAL A 24 23.20 7.64 13.85
N ALA A 25 23.45 8.48 12.86
CA ALA A 25 23.25 8.14 11.45
C ALA A 25 24.33 7.22 10.86
N SER A 26 25.53 7.16 11.45
CA SER A 26 26.64 6.29 10.98
C SER A 26 26.36 4.81 11.28
N ASP A 27 25.72 4.50 12.41
CA ASP A 27 25.49 3.15 12.91
C ASP A 27 24.09 2.60 12.57
N TYR A 28 23.28 3.38 11.83
CA TYR A 28 21.95 2.93 11.38
C TYR A 28 22.08 1.84 10.30
N PRO A 29 21.26 0.75 10.36
CA PRO A 29 20.47 0.34 11.50
C PRO A 29 21.29 -0.54 12.46
N ASN A 30 21.11 -0.38 13.78
CA ASN A 30 21.76 -1.19 14.82
C ASN A 30 20.74 -1.98 15.68
N ARG A 31 19.46 -1.91 15.35
CA ARG A 31 18.35 -2.64 15.98
C ARG A 31 17.26 -2.96 14.96
N SER A 32 16.30 -3.77 15.34
CA SER A 32 15.17 -4.16 14.49
C SER A 32 14.32 -2.97 14.06
N ILE A 33 13.82 -3.04 12.83
CA ILE A 33 12.98 -2.04 12.19
C ILE A 33 11.54 -2.54 12.14
N ARG A 34 10.58 -1.72 12.55
CA ARG A 34 9.14 -1.97 12.44
C ARG A 34 8.65 -1.51 11.07
N LEU A 35 8.04 -2.41 10.31
CA LEU A 35 7.37 -2.08 9.06
C LEU A 35 5.85 -2.17 9.29
N ILE A 36 5.24 -1.02 9.49
CA ILE A 36 3.81 -0.89 9.77
C ILE A 36 3.01 -1.13 8.50
N VAL A 37 1.97 -1.96 8.61
CA VAL A 37 0.93 -2.17 7.60
C VAL A 37 -0.40 -1.68 8.17
N GLY A 38 -1.04 -0.70 7.54
CA GLY A 38 -2.27 -0.06 8.01
C GLY A 38 -3.54 -0.92 7.87
N PHE A 39 -3.40 -2.17 7.45
CA PHE A 39 -4.50 -3.11 7.19
C PHE A 39 -4.29 -4.43 7.92
N GLY A 40 -5.39 -5.20 8.04
CA GLY A 40 -5.36 -6.52 8.66
C GLY A 40 -4.49 -7.54 7.89
N PRO A 41 -4.07 -8.63 8.56
CA PRO A 41 -3.25 -9.68 7.96
C PRO A 41 -3.95 -10.34 6.75
N GLY A 42 -3.14 -10.86 5.81
CA GLY A 42 -3.59 -11.62 4.64
C GLY A 42 -4.07 -10.77 3.46
N GLY A 43 -4.13 -9.45 3.59
CA GLY A 43 -4.38 -8.54 2.46
C GLY A 43 -3.13 -8.33 1.60
N ALA A 44 -3.29 -7.59 0.48
CA ALA A 44 -2.22 -7.35 -0.50
C ALA A 44 -0.98 -6.72 0.14
N THR A 45 -1.16 -5.66 0.91
CA THR A 45 -0.08 -4.92 1.55
C THR A 45 0.67 -5.77 2.58
N ASP A 46 -0.07 -6.54 3.40
CA ASP A 46 0.52 -7.46 4.38
C ASP A 46 1.29 -8.59 3.69
N THR A 47 0.71 -9.19 2.65
CA THR A 47 1.35 -10.27 1.88
C THR A 47 2.66 -9.78 1.26
N PHE A 48 2.64 -8.62 0.59
CA PHE A 48 3.85 -8.04 0.01
C PHE A 48 4.87 -7.68 1.09
N ALA A 49 4.47 -7.01 2.15
CA ALA A 49 5.36 -6.62 3.25
C ALA A 49 6.08 -7.82 3.87
N ARG A 50 5.40 -8.96 4.08
CA ARG A 50 6.01 -10.18 4.62
C ARG A 50 6.97 -10.85 3.65
N ILE A 51 6.63 -10.90 2.37
CA ILE A 51 7.53 -11.43 1.33
C ILE A 51 8.78 -10.57 1.21
N PHE A 52 8.63 -9.26 1.31
CA PHE A 52 9.68 -8.28 1.14
C PHE A 52 10.58 -8.11 2.39
N SER A 53 10.04 -8.31 3.60
CA SER A 53 10.75 -8.05 4.86
C SER A 53 12.00 -8.91 5.04
N GLY A 54 12.01 -10.15 4.59
CA GLY A 54 13.18 -11.05 4.66
C GLY A 54 14.36 -10.53 3.81
N PRO A 55 14.19 -10.35 2.49
CA PRO A 55 15.19 -9.73 1.61
C PRO A 55 15.66 -8.35 2.09
N LEU A 56 14.74 -7.51 2.59
CA LEU A 56 15.09 -6.20 3.15
C LEU A 56 15.92 -6.33 4.42
N SER A 57 15.59 -7.27 5.31
CA SER A 57 16.39 -7.56 6.51
C SER A 57 17.82 -7.97 6.15
N LYS A 58 17.98 -8.84 5.16
CA LYS A 58 19.28 -9.27 4.65
C LYS A 58 20.09 -8.09 4.10
N ALA A 59 19.45 -7.20 3.32
CA ALA A 59 20.11 -6.03 2.75
C ALA A 59 20.52 -5.00 3.80
N LEU A 60 19.77 -4.88 4.90
CA LEU A 60 20.04 -3.95 6.00
C LEU A 60 20.95 -4.53 7.09
N GLY A 61 21.13 -5.84 7.15
CA GLY A 61 21.84 -6.52 8.24
C GLY A 61 21.11 -6.48 9.59
N GLN A 62 19.82 -6.12 9.60
CA GLN A 62 18.96 -6.02 10.79
C GLN A 62 17.57 -6.54 10.50
N THR A 63 16.93 -7.11 11.50
CA THR A 63 15.56 -7.64 11.35
C THR A 63 14.57 -6.53 10.98
N VAL A 64 13.83 -6.72 9.89
CA VAL A 64 12.64 -5.95 9.55
C VAL A 64 11.42 -6.83 9.81
N PHE A 65 10.56 -6.43 10.74
CA PHE A 65 9.35 -7.20 11.06
C PHE A 65 8.08 -6.41 10.74
N VAL A 66 7.08 -7.12 10.23
CA VAL A 66 5.79 -6.56 9.84
C VAL A 66 4.87 -6.51 11.05
N GLU A 67 4.26 -5.36 11.27
CA GLU A 67 3.25 -5.13 12.31
C GLU A 67 1.97 -4.55 11.68
N ASN A 68 0.84 -5.23 11.87
CA ASN A 68 -0.46 -4.79 11.38
C ASN A 68 -1.12 -3.85 12.39
N VAL A 69 -1.31 -2.58 12.00
CA VAL A 69 -2.01 -1.55 12.79
C VAL A 69 -3.22 -1.09 11.98
N ALA A 70 -4.24 -1.94 11.96
CA ALA A 70 -5.42 -1.76 11.12
C ALA A 70 -6.42 -0.77 11.72
N GLY A 71 -7.17 -0.08 10.85
CA GLY A 71 -8.33 0.74 11.21
C GLY A 71 -8.44 2.02 10.40
N ALA A 72 -9.67 2.51 10.23
CA ALA A 72 -10.01 3.70 9.44
C ALA A 72 -9.36 3.71 8.05
N SER A 73 -9.45 2.58 7.32
CA SER A 73 -8.87 2.37 5.99
C SER A 73 -7.36 2.67 5.92
N GLY A 74 -6.60 2.22 6.93
CA GLY A 74 -5.15 2.40 7.03
C GLY A 74 -4.71 3.62 7.84
N TYR A 75 -5.58 4.58 8.06
CA TYR A 75 -5.23 5.85 8.70
C TYR A 75 -4.58 5.69 10.08
N ILE A 76 -5.05 4.73 10.92
CA ILE A 76 -4.48 4.52 12.25
C ILE A 76 -3.02 4.08 12.15
N GLY A 77 -2.69 3.16 11.25
CA GLY A 77 -1.32 2.73 10.99
C GLY A 77 -0.43 3.87 10.46
N TRP A 78 -0.95 4.68 9.54
CA TRP A 78 -0.21 5.83 9.00
C TRP A 78 0.07 6.88 10.08
N ARG A 79 -0.88 7.16 10.95
CA ARG A 79 -0.68 8.07 12.09
C ARG A 79 0.34 7.54 13.08
N THR A 80 0.40 6.24 13.31
CA THR A 80 1.44 5.62 14.14
C THR A 80 2.83 5.95 13.58
N VAL A 81 3.02 5.90 12.25
CA VAL A 81 4.29 6.26 11.63
C VAL A 81 4.52 7.77 11.65
N ALA A 82 3.51 8.57 11.27
CA ALA A 82 3.64 10.03 11.23
C ALA A 82 4.07 10.64 12.57
N THR A 83 3.67 10.03 13.70
CA THR A 83 3.98 10.49 15.06
C THR A 83 5.20 9.80 15.68
N SER A 84 5.84 8.87 14.97
CA SER A 84 7.05 8.20 15.45
C SER A 84 8.31 9.08 15.28
N SER A 85 9.38 8.74 16.00
CA SER A 85 10.67 9.41 15.84
C SER A 85 11.21 9.25 14.42
N PRO A 86 11.76 10.31 13.81
CA PRO A 86 12.32 10.25 12.45
C PRO A 86 13.74 9.65 12.44
N ASP A 87 13.89 8.46 13.00
CA ASP A 87 15.15 7.75 13.17
C ASP A 87 15.32 6.54 12.23
N GLY A 88 14.28 6.22 11.44
CA GLY A 88 14.26 5.12 10.48
C GLY A 88 13.86 3.76 11.06
N TYR A 89 13.54 3.64 12.34
CA TYR A 89 13.18 2.36 12.96
C TYR A 89 11.66 2.08 12.95
N THR A 90 10.84 3.06 12.57
CA THR A 90 9.42 2.87 12.30
C THR A 90 9.12 3.38 10.90
N LEU A 91 8.81 2.46 10.00
CA LEU A 91 8.48 2.73 8.60
C LEU A 91 7.08 2.21 8.31
N MET A 92 6.47 2.61 7.22
CA MET A 92 5.24 1.97 6.72
C MET A 92 5.44 1.39 5.33
N MET A 93 4.79 0.27 5.09
CA MET A 93 4.42 -0.19 3.77
C MET A 93 3.05 0.41 3.44
N ALA A 94 3.03 1.38 2.55
CA ALA A 94 1.82 2.05 2.11
C ALA A 94 1.36 1.55 0.74
N GLU A 95 0.11 1.88 0.41
CA GLU A 95 -0.56 1.57 -0.84
C GLU A 95 -1.47 2.73 -1.27
N ASN A 96 -2.19 2.59 -2.38
CA ASN A 96 -2.99 3.66 -2.99
C ASN A 96 -3.96 4.38 -2.04
N ALA A 97 -4.51 3.73 -1.01
CA ALA A 97 -5.43 4.39 -0.08
C ALA A 97 -4.80 5.61 0.61
N LEU A 98 -3.45 5.63 0.75
CA LEU A 98 -2.73 6.79 1.28
C LEU A 98 -2.98 8.06 0.46
N VAL A 99 -3.04 7.96 -0.87
CA VAL A 99 -3.24 9.09 -1.79
C VAL A 99 -4.69 9.28 -2.21
N ILE A 100 -5.53 8.27 -2.02
CA ILE A 100 -6.96 8.28 -2.31
C ILE A 100 -7.74 9.02 -1.21
N ARG A 101 -7.47 8.67 0.05
CA ARG A 101 -8.22 9.18 1.20
C ARG A 101 -8.33 10.72 1.29
N PRO A 102 -7.30 11.51 0.96
CA PRO A 102 -7.39 12.98 0.97
C PRO A 102 -8.45 13.56 0.01
N GLY A 103 -8.84 12.81 -1.01
CA GLY A 103 -9.91 13.20 -1.95
C GLY A 103 -11.28 13.28 -1.29
N PHE A 104 -11.54 12.47 -0.27
CA PHE A 104 -12.80 12.48 0.47
C PHE A 104 -12.83 13.61 1.50
N LYS A 105 -13.50 14.73 1.17
CA LYS A 105 -13.55 15.94 2.01
C LYS A 105 -14.42 15.78 3.27
N ASP A 106 -15.33 14.84 3.26
CA ASP A 106 -16.22 14.46 4.37
C ASP A 106 -15.51 13.62 5.45
N ILE A 107 -14.42 12.92 5.14
CA ILE A 107 -13.65 12.13 6.11
C ILE A 107 -12.73 13.04 6.95
N LYS A 108 -12.83 12.90 8.27
CA LYS A 108 -11.96 13.62 9.22
C LYS A 108 -11.14 12.63 10.06
N PRO A 109 -9.95 13.02 10.52
CA PRO A 109 -9.25 14.28 10.18
C PRO A 109 -8.70 14.22 8.76
N GLN A 110 -8.56 15.38 8.13
CA GLN A 110 -7.84 15.54 6.88
C GLN A 110 -6.32 15.42 7.13
N PHE A 111 -5.60 14.92 6.14
CA PHE A 111 -4.13 14.87 6.15
C PHE A 111 -3.61 14.99 4.71
N ASP A 112 -2.35 15.38 4.59
CA ASP A 112 -1.66 15.46 3.29
C ASP A 112 -0.44 14.53 3.30
N PRO A 113 -0.51 13.39 2.59
CA PRO A 113 0.60 12.43 2.57
C PRO A 113 1.88 13.00 1.95
N SER A 114 1.78 14.04 1.12
CA SER A 114 2.95 14.67 0.49
C SER A 114 3.79 15.48 1.48
N THR A 115 3.20 15.91 2.59
CA THR A 115 3.84 16.78 3.58
C THR A 115 4.03 16.14 4.95
N GLU A 116 3.27 15.09 5.28
CA GLU A 116 3.32 14.42 6.60
C GLU A 116 4.31 13.27 6.67
N PHE A 117 4.81 12.77 5.54
CA PHE A 117 5.75 11.66 5.48
C PHE A 117 7.00 12.00 4.68
N THR A 118 8.06 11.25 4.95
CA THR A 118 9.24 11.20 4.08
C THR A 118 9.08 10.03 3.13
N PRO A 119 8.94 10.26 1.81
CA PRO A 119 8.92 9.18 0.83
C PRO A 119 10.29 8.51 0.77
N VAL A 120 10.36 7.21 0.99
CA VAL A 120 11.61 6.45 0.93
C VAL A 120 11.82 5.85 -0.45
N ALA A 121 10.95 4.94 -0.86
CA ALA A 121 11.02 4.34 -2.19
C ALA A 121 9.67 3.74 -2.61
N PHE A 122 9.35 3.85 -3.88
CA PHE A 122 8.37 3.01 -4.55
C PHE A 122 8.96 1.61 -4.75
N ALA A 123 8.19 0.56 -4.56
CA ALA A 123 8.71 -0.80 -4.56
C ALA A 123 8.14 -1.69 -5.67
N ALA A 124 6.83 -1.71 -5.86
CA ALA A 124 6.19 -2.62 -6.79
C ALA A 124 4.75 -2.23 -7.14
N THR A 125 4.22 -2.85 -8.20
CA THR A 125 2.80 -2.79 -8.57
C THR A 125 2.22 -4.18 -8.74
N SER A 126 0.89 -4.31 -8.61
CA SER A 126 0.16 -5.55 -8.88
C SER A 126 -1.23 -5.22 -9.44
N PRO A 127 -1.72 -5.91 -10.47
CA PRO A 127 -3.11 -5.74 -10.89
C PRO A 127 -4.06 -6.28 -9.82
N LEU A 128 -5.30 -5.82 -9.87
CA LEU A 128 -6.41 -6.36 -9.09
C LEU A 128 -7.23 -7.31 -9.98
N ALA A 129 -7.93 -8.23 -9.34
CA ALA A 129 -8.84 -9.16 -10.03
C ALA A 129 -10.23 -9.09 -9.44
N ILE A 130 -11.27 -9.06 -10.28
CA ILE A 130 -12.64 -9.22 -9.85
C ILE A 130 -12.86 -10.70 -9.61
N CYS A 131 -12.98 -11.08 -8.34
CA CYS A 131 -13.15 -12.46 -7.94
C CYS A 131 -14.48 -12.69 -7.23
N VAL A 132 -15.09 -13.84 -7.48
CA VAL A 132 -16.38 -14.24 -6.91
C VAL A 132 -16.24 -15.54 -6.11
N ALA A 133 -17.11 -15.70 -5.11
CA ALA A 133 -17.26 -16.96 -4.39
C ALA A 133 -17.68 -18.09 -5.35
N ASN A 134 -17.30 -19.33 -5.04
CA ASN A 134 -17.68 -20.48 -5.86
C ASN A 134 -19.21 -20.72 -5.90
N THR A 135 -19.91 -20.21 -4.89
CA THR A 135 -21.39 -20.25 -4.80
C THR A 135 -22.10 -19.33 -5.81
N VAL A 136 -21.39 -18.31 -6.32
CA VAL A 136 -21.95 -17.38 -7.32
C VAL A 136 -22.01 -18.06 -8.68
N PRO A 137 -23.20 -18.18 -9.32
CA PRO A 137 -23.36 -18.86 -10.60
C PRO A 137 -22.99 -17.95 -11.79
N ALA A 138 -21.78 -17.38 -11.76
CA ALA A 138 -21.21 -16.59 -12.84
C ALA A 138 -19.77 -17.03 -13.10
N ASN A 139 -19.37 -17.18 -14.38
CA ASN A 139 -18.04 -17.61 -14.81
C ASN A 139 -17.33 -16.56 -15.68
N ASN A 140 -17.98 -15.45 -15.96
CA ASN A 140 -17.44 -14.30 -16.68
C ASN A 140 -18.22 -13.03 -16.27
N MET A 141 -17.71 -11.87 -16.69
CA MET A 141 -18.33 -10.57 -16.34
C MET A 141 -19.74 -10.42 -16.88
N LYS A 142 -20.03 -10.93 -18.10
CA LYS A 142 -21.37 -10.88 -18.69
C LYS A 142 -22.41 -11.62 -17.84
N GLU A 143 -22.04 -12.80 -17.34
CA GLU A 143 -22.92 -13.59 -16.45
C GLU A 143 -23.09 -12.89 -15.09
N LEU A 144 -22.04 -12.27 -14.54
CA LEU A 144 -22.13 -11.51 -13.30
C LEU A 144 -23.07 -10.30 -13.43
N ILE A 145 -22.95 -9.54 -14.52
CA ILE A 145 -23.82 -8.40 -14.81
C ILE A 145 -25.29 -8.88 -14.93
N ALA A 146 -25.55 -9.92 -15.73
CA ALA A 146 -26.90 -10.46 -15.87
C ALA A 146 -27.45 -10.95 -14.52
N LEU A 147 -26.66 -11.60 -13.71
CA LEU A 147 -27.05 -12.06 -12.37
C LEU A 147 -27.40 -10.89 -11.45
N SER A 148 -26.64 -9.79 -11.48
CA SER A 148 -26.91 -8.63 -10.63
C SER A 148 -28.27 -7.99 -10.87
N HIS A 149 -28.80 -8.07 -12.11
CA HIS A 149 -30.10 -7.53 -12.47
C HIS A 149 -31.27 -8.52 -12.32
N SER A 150 -30.97 -9.82 -12.44
CA SER A 150 -32.02 -10.86 -12.41
C SER A 150 -32.25 -11.48 -11.04
N SER A 151 -31.31 -11.34 -10.12
CA SER A 151 -31.38 -11.94 -8.79
C SER A 151 -32.34 -11.18 -7.87
N THR A 152 -33.19 -11.90 -7.14
CA THR A 152 -34.01 -11.32 -6.07
C THR A 152 -33.18 -10.92 -4.85
N LYS A 153 -32.01 -11.53 -4.66
CA LYS A 153 -31.02 -11.19 -3.65
C LYS A 153 -29.91 -10.36 -4.31
N LYS A 154 -29.72 -9.14 -3.87
CA LYS A 154 -28.60 -8.30 -4.32
C LYS A 154 -27.25 -8.96 -4.04
N LEU A 155 -26.32 -8.87 -4.97
CA LEU A 155 -24.94 -9.26 -4.76
C LEU A 155 -24.30 -8.42 -3.68
N THR A 156 -23.35 -9.00 -2.94
CA THR A 156 -22.57 -8.31 -1.89
C THR A 156 -21.11 -8.20 -2.31
N PHE A 157 -20.59 -6.98 -2.33
CA PHE A 157 -19.17 -6.69 -2.59
C PHE A 157 -18.42 -6.41 -1.30
N ALA A 158 -17.38 -7.20 -1.03
CA ALA A 158 -16.50 -7.00 0.13
C ALA A 158 -15.32 -6.12 -0.23
N SER A 159 -15.24 -4.93 0.37
CA SER A 159 -14.08 -4.02 0.24
C SER A 159 -13.12 -4.13 1.43
N ALA A 160 -11.89 -3.66 1.25
CA ALA A 160 -10.91 -3.55 2.35
C ALA A 160 -11.16 -2.34 3.27
N GLY A 161 -12.28 -1.64 3.09
CA GLY A 161 -12.71 -0.45 3.82
C GLY A 161 -13.21 0.63 2.87
N VAL A 162 -13.96 1.58 3.40
CA VAL A 162 -14.75 2.57 2.64
C VAL A 162 -13.91 3.44 1.68
N THR A 163 -12.64 3.71 1.99
CA THR A 163 -11.75 4.49 1.12
C THR A 163 -10.57 3.67 0.61
N SER A 164 -10.72 2.35 0.61
CA SER A 164 -9.68 1.45 0.11
C SER A 164 -9.64 1.46 -1.43
N VAL A 165 -8.51 1.06 -1.96
CA VAL A 165 -8.31 0.88 -3.42
C VAL A 165 -9.36 -0.05 -4.01
N SER A 166 -9.65 -1.16 -3.34
CA SER A 166 -10.65 -2.13 -3.82
C SER A 166 -12.05 -1.50 -3.91
N GLN A 167 -12.42 -0.64 -2.94
CA GLN A 167 -13.69 0.09 -3.00
C GLN A 167 -13.73 1.04 -4.20
N LEU A 168 -12.70 1.88 -4.35
CA LEU A 168 -12.71 2.91 -5.38
C LEU A 168 -12.65 2.33 -6.80
N ILE A 169 -11.83 1.30 -7.00
CA ILE A 169 -11.78 0.59 -8.28
C ILE A 169 -13.10 -0.15 -8.55
N TRP A 170 -13.69 -0.74 -7.50
CA TRP A 170 -15.01 -1.32 -7.62
C TRP A 170 -16.06 -0.31 -8.06
N ASP A 171 -16.06 0.90 -7.49
CA ASP A 171 -16.99 1.97 -7.91
C ASP A 171 -16.82 2.32 -9.39
N VAL A 172 -15.57 2.36 -9.89
CA VAL A 172 -15.29 2.54 -11.32
C VAL A 172 -15.84 1.40 -12.16
N VAL A 173 -15.62 0.15 -11.74
CA VAL A 173 -16.08 -1.05 -12.46
C VAL A 173 -17.60 -1.19 -12.40
N ARG A 174 -18.18 -1.02 -11.22
CA ARG A 174 -19.62 -1.09 -11.00
C ARG A 174 -20.39 -0.10 -11.89
N ASP A 175 -19.89 1.15 -11.94
CA ASP A 175 -20.47 2.22 -12.75
C ASP A 175 -20.34 1.91 -14.26
N GLY A 176 -19.16 1.44 -14.68
CA GLY A 176 -18.88 1.12 -16.09
C GLY A 176 -19.58 -0.15 -16.60
N ALA A 177 -19.90 -1.07 -15.71
CA ALA A 177 -20.55 -2.35 -16.01
C ALA A 177 -22.04 -2.40 -15.64
N ASP A 178 -22.57 -1.35 -14.99
CA ASP A 178 -23.94 -1.31 -14.47
C ASP A 178 -24.26 -2.52 -13.56
N ILE A 179 -23.41 -2.77 -12.56
CA ILE A 179 -23.60 -3.88 -11.61
C ILE A 179 -24.29 -3.37 -10.34
N ASP A 180 -25.43 -3.98 -9.98
CA ASP A 180 -26.13 -3.72 -8.72
C ASP A 180 -25.60 -4.64 -7.62
N ALA A 181 -24.84 -4.07 -6.66
CA ALA A 181 -24.30 -4.79 -5.51
C ALA A 181 -24.25 -3.90 -4.26
N ILE A 182 -24.38 -4.54 -3.08
CA ILE A 182 -24.28 -3.88 -1.77
C ILE A 182 -22.84 -3.94 -1.29
N ASP A 183 -22.29 -2.79 -0.89
CA ASP A 183 -20.95 -2.70 -0.35
C ASP A 183 -20.91 -3.16 1.11
N VAL A 184 -19.96 -4.05 1.43
CA VAL A 184 -19.69 -4.58 2.77
C VAL A 184 -18.23 -4.24 3.12
N PRO A 185 -17.98 -3.19 3.92
CA PRO A 185 -16.61 -2.79 4.27
C PRO A 185 -16.01 -3.66 5.37
N TYR A 186 -14.78 -4.13 5.15
CA TYR A 186 -13.98 -4.90 6.10
C TYR A 186 -12.78 -4.08 6.62
N ARG A 187 -12.10 -4.59 7.66
CA ARG A 187 -10.87 -3.98 8.19
C ARG A 187 -9.61 -4.39 7.40
N GLY A 188 -9.74 -4.54 6.08
CA GLY A 188 -8.66 -4.95 5.16
C GLY A 188 -9.07 -6.12 4.26
N GLY A 189 -8.25 -6.39 3.25
CA GLY A 189 -8.54 -7.42 2.23
C GLY A 189 -8.48 -8.86 2.76
N GLY A 190 -7.72 -9.13 3.83
CA GLY A 190 -7.63 -10.47 4.41
C GLY A 190 -8.97 -10.98 4.94
N PRO A 191 -9.64 -10.27 5.86
CA PRO A 191 -10.99 -10.62 6.34
C PRO A 191 -12.03 -10.69 5.22
N ALA A 192 -12.00 -9.74 4.25
CA ALA A 192 -12.88 -9.76 3.08
C ALA A 192 -12.70 -11.05 2.25
N MET A 193 -11.45 -11.46 2.03
CA MET A 193 -11.13 -12.69 1.31
C MET A 193 -11.57 -13.95 2.07
N ALA A 194 -11.42 -13.98 3.39
CA ALA A 194 -11.89 -15.10 4.20
C ALA A 194 -13.40 -15.32 4.06
N ASP A 195 -14.18 -14.25 4.10
CA ASP A 195 -15.65 -14.30 3.95
C ASP A 195 -16.08 -14.61 2.50
N LEU A 196 -15.30 -14.18 1.49
CA LEU A 196 -15.53 -14.62 0.10
C LEU A 196 -15.37 -16.13 -0.04
N ILE A 197 -14.28 -16.69 0.50
CA ILE A 197 -13.99 -18.13 0.43
C ILE A 197 -15.08 -18.94 1.17
N ALA A 198 -15.61 -18.40 2.26
CA ALA A 198 -16.71 -19.01 3.02
C ALA A 198 -18.09 -18.84 2.35
N GLY A 199 -18.21 -17.98 1.33
CA GLY A 199 -19.46 -17.68 0.65
C GLY A 199 -20.39 -16.75 1.45
N HIS A 200 -19.87 -16.03 2.44
CA HIS A 200 -20.63 -15.03 3.20
C HIS A 200 -20.84 -13.73 2.39
N VAL A 201 -19.94 -13.44 1.46
CA VAL A 201 -20.03 -12.37 0.47
C VAL A 201 -19.84 -12.93 -0.93
N ASP A 202 -20.41 -12.26 -1.93
CA ASP A 202 -20.47 -12.79 -3.29
C ASP A 202 -19.24 -12.46 -4.12
N LEU A 203 -18.65 -11.26 -3.95
CA LEU A 203 -17.47 -10.82 -4.72
C LEU A 203 -16.56 -9.87 -3.95
N THR A 204 -15.30 -9.80 -4.37
CA THR A 204 -14.30 -8.86 -3.88
C THR A 204 -13.26 -8.55 -4.96
N LEU A 205 -12.40 -7.58 -4.71
CA LEU A 205 -11.38 -7.11 -5.65
C LEU A 205 -9.97 -7.23 -5.01
N PRO A 206 -9.42 -8.45 -4.84
CA PRO A 206 -8.07 -8.64 -4.34
C PRO A 206 -7.02 -8.26 -5.39
N SER A 207 -5.79 -8.01 -4.95
CA SER A 207 -4.66 -8.04 -5.87
C SER A 207 -4.44 -9.46 -6.41
N SER A 208 -3.89 -9.58 -7.62
CA SER A 208 -3.60 -10.87 -8.24
C SER A 208 -2.69 -11.74 -7.39
N GLN A 209 -1.76 -11.17 -6.63
CA GLN A 209 -0.92 -11.89 -5.66
C GLN A 209 -1.71 -12.64 -4.58
N VAL A 210 -2.84 -12.07 -4.15
CA VAL A 210 -3.74 -12.71 -3.16
C VAL A 210 -4.68 -13.70 -3.85
N ALA A 211 -5.16 -13.35 -5.05
CA ALA A 211 -6.08 -14.18 -5.81
C ALA A 211 -5.46 -15.46 -6.34
N LYS A 212 -4.23 -15.40 -6.87
CA LYS A 212 -3.59 -16.50 -7.58
C LYS A 212 -3.55 -17.84 -6.81
N PRO A 213 -3.04 -17.92 -5.57
CA PRO A 213 -2.99 -19.19 -4.84
C PRO A 213 -4.40 -19.79 -4.60
N LEU A 214 -5.40 -18.94 -4.48
CA LEU A 214 -6.80 -19.35 -4.25
C LEU A 214 -7.48 -19.79 -5.55
N LEU A 215 -7.15 -19.15 -6.66
CA LEU A 215 -7.61 -19.56 -7.99
C LEU A 215 -6.98 -20.89 -8.39
N ASP A 216 -5.67 -21.07 -8.19
CA ASP A 216 -4.95 -22.32 -8.49
C ASP A 216 -5.52 -23.52 -7.71
N THR A 217 -5.97 -23.28 -6.47
CA THR A 217 -6.62 -24.29 -5.62
C THR A 217 -8.14 -24.33 -5.78
N LYS A 218 -8.70 -23.61 -6.76
CA LYS A 218 -10.14 -23.55 -7.08
C LYS A 218 -11.00 -23.15 -5.87
N ARG A 219 -10.49 -22.32 -4.99
CA ARG A 219 -11.23 -21.80 -3.84
C ARG A 219 -12.12 -20.59 -4.20
N ILE A 220 -11.79 -19.90 -5.27
CA ILE A 220 -12.50 -18.77 -5.83
C ILE A 220 -12.51 -18.85 -7.37
N LYS A 221 -13.31 -18.03 -8.02
CA LYS A 221 -13.24 -17.75 -9.46
C LYS A 221 -12.89 -16.27 -9.65
N CYS A 222 -12.05 -15.93 -10.65
CA CYS A 222 -11.76 -14.55 -11.02
C CYS A 222 -12.24 -14.31 -12.46
N LEU A 223 -12.96 -13.22 -12.67
CA LEU A 223 -13.71 -12.95 -13.90
C LEU A 223 -13.06 -11.91 -14.80
N ALA A 224 -12.25 -11.00 -14.23
CA ALA A 224 -11.47 -10.01 -14.97
C ALA A 224 -10.31 -9.48 -14.13
N VAL A 225 -9.27 -8.91 -14.77
CA VAL A 225 -8.16 -8.19 -14.14
C VAL A 225 -8.17 -6.71 -14.56
N THR A 226 -7.64 -5.84 -13.68
CA THR A 226 -7.65 -4.37 -13.89
C THR A 226 -6.47 -3.87 -14.74
N GLY A 227 -5.54 -4.73 -15.13
CA GLY A 227 -4.41 -4.35 -15.98
C GLY A 227 -4.84 -4.07 -17.44
N LYS A 228 -4.04 -3.26 -18.16
CA LYS A 228 -4.22 -3.06 -19.63
C LYS A 228 -3.94 -4.33 -20.45
N THR A 229 -3.21 -5.27 -19.86
CA THR A 229 -2.93 -6.60 -20.44
C THR A 229 -3.28 -7.66 -19.42
N ARG A 230 -3.52 -8.89 -19.88
CA ARG A 230 -3.72 -10.02 -18.98
C ARG A 230 -2.52 -10.21 -18.06
N SER A 231 -2.81 -10.60 -16.84
CA SER A 231 -1.79 -10.97 -15.87
C SER A 231 -1.04 -12.22 -16.32
N PRO A 232 0.30 -12.22 -16.38
CA PRO A 232 1.07 -13.45 -16.62
C PRO A 232 0.82 -14.55 -15.57
N ALA A 233 0.42 -14.17 -14.37
CA ALA A 233 0.08 -15.10 -13.30
C ALA A 233 -1.36 -15.64 -13.41
N LEU A 234 -2.24 -14.93 -14.14
CA LEU A 234 -3.65 -15.26 -14.36
C LEU A 234 -3.99 -15.24 -15.87
N PRO A 235 -3.30 -16.06 -16.72
CA PRO A 235 -3.37 -15.93 -18.17
C PRO A 235 -4.76 -16.20 -18.76
N ASP A 236 -5.58 -16.99 -18.07
CA ASP A 236 -6.94 -17.33 -18.48
C ASP A 236 -7.98 -16.29 -18.06
N VAL A 237 -7.59 -15.33 -17.19
CA VAL A 237 -8.49 -14.25 -16.73
C VAL A 237 -8.36 -13.05 -17.68
N PRO A 238 -9.45 -12.63 -18.34
CA PRO A 238 -9.41 -11.51 -19.28
C PRO A 238 -9.19 -10.17 -18.57
N THR A 239 -8.77 -9.15 -19.30
CA THR A 239 -8.79 -7.77 -18.81
C THR A 239 -10.23 -7.26 -18.73
N LEU A 240 -10.47 -6.14 -18.05
CA LEU A 240 -11.77 -5.45 -18.05
C LEU A 240 -12.18 -5.07 -19.49
N GLU A 241 -11.23 -4.60 -20.30
CA GLU A 241 -11.47 -4.23 -21.69
C GLU A 241 -11.88 -5.44 -22.55
N GLU A 242 -11.16 -6.57 -22.44
CA GLU A 242 -11.50 -7.83 -23.11
C GLU A 242 -12.86 -8.39 -22.63
N ALA A 243 -13.23 -8.11 -21.38
CA ALA A 243 -14.55 -8.45 -20.83
C ALA A 243 -15.65 -7.47 -21.26
N GLY A 244 -15.33 -6.44 -22.08
CA GLY A 244 -16.28 -5.46 -22.59
C GLY A 244 -16.65 -4.34 -21.61
N ILE A 245 -15.91 -4.19 -20.51
CA ILE A 245 -16.15 -3.17 -19.48
C ILE A 245 -15.37 -1.91 -19.86
N LYS A 246 -16.11 -0.83 -20.13
CA LYS A 246 -15.53 0.52 -20.31
C LYS A 246 -15.38 1.19 -18.96
N HIS A 247 -14.21 1.73 -18.67
CA HIS A 247 -13.95 2.45 -17.44
C HIS A 247 -13.18 3.76 -17.71
N ALA A 248 -13.13 4.65 -16.73
CA ALA A 248 -12.33 5.86 -16.79
C ALA A 248 -10.84 5.51 -17.02
N ASP A 249 -10.12 6.36 -17.77
CA ASP A 249 -8.68 6.19 -18.03
C ASP A 249 -7.87 6.58 -16.78
N VAL A 250 -7.94 5.72 -15.76
CA VAL A 250 -7.16 5.81 -14.53
C VAL A 250 -6.34 4.54 -14.34
N ASP A 251 -5.15 4.66 -13.74
CA ASP A 251 -4.33 3.50 -13.42
C ASP A 251 -4.96 2.74 -12.24
N LEU A 252 -5.56 1.60 -12.54
CA LEU A 252 -6.25 0.75 -11.58
C LEU A 252 -5.32 -0.30 -10.94
N ARG A 253 -3.99 -0.18 -11.10
CA ARG A 253 -3.04 -1.09 -10.45
C ARG A 253 -2.90 -0.76 -8.97
N PHE A 254 -2.76 -1.80 -8.17
CA PHE A 254 -2.34 -1.68 -6.78
C PHE A 254 -0.84 -1.39 -6.72
N TRP A 255 -0.39 -0.50 -5.85
CA TRP A 255 1.03 -0.22 -5.69
C TRP A 255 1.50 -0.33 -4.24
N PHE A 256 2.80 -0.52 -4.05
CA PHE A 256 3.45 -0.63 -2.76
C PHE A 256 4.63 0.33 -2.69
N ALA A 257 4.71 1.09 -1.60
CA ALA A 257 5.81 2.02 -1.36
C ALA A 257 6.15 2.12 0.13
N VAL A 258 7.42 2.41 0.41
CA VAL A 258 7.93 2.59 1.78
C VAL A 258 8.00 4.08 2.09
N PHE A 259 7.44 4.46 3.23
CA PHE A 259 7.53 5.80 3.79
C PHE A 259 8.03 5.75 5.23
N GLY A 260 8.61 6.83 5.69
CA GLY A 260 8.92 7.07 7.09
C GLY A 260 8.23 8.33 7.61
N PRO A 261 8.36 8.63 8.90
CA PRO A 261 7.88 9.88 9.47
C PRO A 261 8.57 11.08 8.80
N LYS A 262 7.91 12.23 8.84
CA LYS A 262 8.48 13.47 8.32
C LYS A 262 9.83 13.79 8.96
N GLY A 263 10.81 14.17 8.12
CA GLY A 263 12.12 14.60 8.59
C GLY A 263 13.13 13.46 8.82
N LEU A 264 12.95 12.30 8.18
CA LEU A 264 14.01 11.28 8.16
C LEU A 264 15.34 11.89 7.70
N PRO A 265 16.45 11.63 8.39
CA PRO A 265 17.76 12.09 7.96
C PRO A 265 18.13 11.55 6.57
N ALA A 266 18.72 12.38 5.73
CA ALA A 266 19.09 12.01 4.36
C ALA A 266 19.97 10.75 4.29
N VAL A 267 20.86 10.58 5.25
CA VAL A 267 21.77 9.42 5.34
C VAL A 267 20.98 8.13 5.64
N VAL A 268 19.96 8.19 6.49
CA VAL A 268 19.06 7.07 6.78
C VAL A 268 18.24 6.73 5.56
N THR A 269 17.64 7.75 4.92
CA THR A 269 16.84 7.58 3.70
C THR A 269 17.68 6.94 2.59
N ALA A 270 18.92 7.39 2.36
CA ALA A 270 19.79 6.82 1.34
C ALA A 270 20.14 5.34 1.62
N LYS A 271 20.43 4.97 2.88
CA LYS A 271 20.65 3.57 3.27
C LYS A 271 19.43 2.70 3.02
N LEU A 272 18.24 3.18 3.39
CA LEU A 272 16.97 2.48 3.14
C LEU A 272 16.71 2.31 1.64
N GLN A 273 16.88 3.35 0.84
CA GLN A 273 16.72 3.30 -0.62
C GLN A 273 17.64 2.24 -1.27
N LYS A 274 18.92 2.26 -0.89
CA LYS A 274 19.89 1.26 -1.38
C LYS A 274 19.51 -0.16 -0.98
N ALA A 275 19.06 -0.36 0.25
CA ALA A 275 18.63 -1.66 0.74
C ALA A 275 17.35 -2.16 0.06
N ILE A 276 16.36 -1.28 -0.15
CA ILE A 276 15.13 -1.60 -0.89
C ILE A 276 15.45 -1.99 -2.33
N GLN A 277 16.29 -1.20 -3.02
CA GLN A 277 16.72 -1.51 -4.37
C GLN A 277 17.45 -2.87 -4.45
N ALA A 278 18.37 -3.13 -3.52
CA ALA A 278 19.09 -4.41 -3.45
C ALA A 278 18.13 -5.59 -3.17
N ALA A 279 17.19 -5.43 -2.24
CA ALA A 279 16.20 -6.45 -1.92
C ALA A 279 15.35 -6.80 -3.15
N LEU A 280 14.89 -5.81 -3.92
CA LEU A 280 14.09 -6.03 -5.14
C LEU A 280 14.90 -6.70 -6.27
N GLN A 281 16.23 -6.70 -6.21
CA GLN A 281 17.08 -7.39 -7.17
C GLN A 281 17.42 -8.83 -6.75
N GLU A 282 17.07 -9.25 -5.53
CA GLU A 282 17.35 -10.62 -5.07
C GLU A 282 16.63 -11.66 -5.94
N PRO A 283 17.34 -12.67 -6.50
CA PRO A 283 16.74 -13.61 -7.42
C PRO A 283 15.54 -14.37 -6.86
N GLN A 284 15.61 -14.83 -5.61
CA GLN A 284 14.49 -15.54 -4.97
C GLN A 284 13.27 -14.65 -4.81
N LEU A 285 13.47 -13.37 -4.45
CA LEU A 285 12.36 -12.41 -4.37
C LEU A 285 11.75 -12.17 -5.74
N LYS A 286 12.57 -11.95 -6.79
CA LYS A 286 12.07 -11.75 -8.15
C LYS A 286 11.20 -12.89 -8.63
N GLU A 287 11.63 -14.12 -8.45
CA GLU A 287 10.84 -15.31 -8.81
C GLU A 287 9.54 -15.38 -8.02
N ARG A 288 9.59 -15.07 -6.72
CA ARG A 288 8.39 -15.04 -5.88
C ARG A 288 7.42 -13.94 -6.29
N LEU A 289 7.90 -12.74 -6.59
CA LEU A 289 7.08 -11.63 -7.07
C LEU A 289 6.43 -11.98 -8.42
N LYS A 290 7.21 -12.52 -9.35
CA LYS A 290 6.71 -12.98 -10.65
C LYS A 290 5.60 -14.03 -10.49
N SER A 291 5.78 -15.01 -9.60
CA SER A 291 4.77 -16.06 -9.36
C SER A 291 3.45 -15.52 -8.79
N LEU A 292 3.46 -14.31 -8.23
CA LEU A 292 2.31 -13.63 -7.62
C LEU A 292 1.81 -12.44 -8.45
N ASP A 293 2.36 -12.24 -9.65
CA ASP A 293 2.02 -11.11 -10.52
C ASP A 293 2.28 -9.74 -9.88
N ILE A 294 3.40 -9.67 -9.18
CA ILE A 294 3.90 -8.40 -8.66
C ILE A 294 5.07 -7.98 -9.53
N THR A 295 4.96 -6.81 -10.13
CA THR A 295 6.03 -6.21 -10.94
C THR A 295 6.87 -5.30 -10.05
N PRO A 296 8.16 -5.61 -9.82
CA PRO A 296 9.09 -4.67 -9.20
C PRO A 296 9.15 -3.38 -10.01
N ASP A 297 8.96 -2.25 -9.36
CA ASP A 297 8.95 -0.92 -9.98
C ASP A 297 9.62 0.06 -9.00
N TYR A 298 10.97 0.05 -9.00
CA TYR A 298 11.72 0.88 -8.07
C TYR A 298 11.79 2.32 -8.56
N ALA A 299 11.33 3.24 -7.69
CA ALA A 299 11.60 4.67 -7.82
C ALA A 299 12.06 5.24 -6.47
N ALA A 300 13.02 6.16 -6.50
CA ALA A 300 13.55 6.78 -5.29
C ALA A 300 12.58 7.81 -4.69
N GLY A 301 12.91 8.34 -3.52
CA GLY A 301 12.05 9.25 -2.77
C GLY A 301 11.52 10.45 -3.57
N PRO A 302 12.33 11.18 -4.36
CA PRO A 302 11.85 12.31 -5.15
C PRO A 302 10.79 11.93 -6.19
N GLU A 303 10.99 10.83 -6.92
CA GLU A 303 10.02 10.33 -7.90
C GLU A 303 8.75 9.83 -7.22
N LEU A 304 8.90 9.12 -6.08
CA LEU A 304 7.74 8.72 -5.25
C LEU A 304 6.97 9.94 -4.76
N HIS A 305 7.66 11.01 -4.32
CA HIS A 305 6.99 12.25 -3.91
C HIS A 305 6.18 12.88 -5.05
N ALA A 306 6.78 13.00 -6.24
CA ALA A 306 6.09 13.53 -7.42
C ALA A 306 4.84 12.70 -7.76
N ARG A 307 4.94 11.36 -7.67
CA ARG A 307 3.79 10.46 -7.85
C ARG A 307 2.71 10.69 -6.80
N VAL A 308 3.07 10.78 -5.51
CA VAL A 308 2.09 11.06 -4.43
C VAL A 308 1.33 12.35 -4.70
N VAL A 309 2.02 13.44 -5.07
CA VAL A 309 1.39 14.73 -5.39
C VAL A 309 0.43 14.60 -6.57
N SER A 310 0.86 13.93 -7.64
CA SER A 310 0.02 13.69 -8.83
C SER A 310 -1.20 12.82 -8.49
N ASP A 311 -1.01 11.72 -7.77
CA ASP A 311 -2.08 10.79 -7.43
C ASP A 311 -3.11 11.43 -6.51
N VAL A 312 -2.69 12.19 -5.48
CA VAL A 312 -3.62 12.94 -4.61
C VAL A 312 -4.50 13.88 -5.43
N LYS A 313 -3.91 14.59 -6.41
CA LYS A 313 -4.65 15.50 -7.30
C LYS A 313 -5.63 14.73 -8.18
N ASN A 314 -5.16 13.68 -8.86
CA ASN A 314 -5.95 12.94 -9.84
C ASN A 314 -7.10 12.18 -9.18
N TRP A 315 -6.85 11.48 -8.07
CA TRP A 315 -7.89 10.80 -7.30
C TRP A 315 -8.88 11.79 -6.68
N GLY A 316 -8.39 12.94 -6.17
CA GLY A 316 -9.26 14.00 -5.66
C GLY A 316 -10.23 14.52 -6.72
N ALA A 317 -9.74 14.78 -7.93
CA ALA A 317 -10.57 15.21 -9.06
C ALA A 317 -11.60 14.14 -9.48
N PHE A 318 -11.19 12.86 -9.50
CA PHE A 318 -12.09 11.75 -9.82
C PHE A 318 -13.21 11.60 -8.77
N ILE A 319 -12.86 11.61 -7.48
CA ILE A 319 -13.81 11.49 -6.36
C ILE A 319 -14.83 12.64 -6.41
N GLU A 320 -14.37 13.88 -6.64
CA GLU A 320 -15.22 15.06 -6.75
C GLU A 320 -16.14 14.96 -7.97
N ALA A 321 -15.60 14.63 -9.15
CA ALA A 321 -16.39 14.51 -10.39
C ALA A 321 -17.49 13.44 -10.30
N LYS A 322 -17.27 12.38 -9.52
CA LYS A 322 -18.22 11.27 -9.30
C LYS A 322 -19.13 11.49 -8.08
N GLY A 323 -18.93 12.56 -7.29
CA GLY A 323 -19.68 12.83 -6.07
C GLY A 323 -19.54 11.75 -5.01
N LEU A 324 -18.40 11.02 -4.99
CA LEU A 324 -18.17 9.93 -4.04
C LEU A 324 -17.99 10.48 -2.63
N LYS A 325 -18.53 9.76 -1.65
CA LYS A 325 -18.42 10.10 -0.22
C LYS A 325 -17.68 8.99 0.52
N GLY A 326 -16.89 9.39 1.50
CA GLY A 326 -16.11 8.48 2.32
C GLY A 326 -16.79 8.15 3.65
N GLN A 327 -17.98 7.61 3.61
CA GLN A 327 -18.79 7.30 4.82
C GLN A 327 -18.18 6.20 5.69
#